data_1c4c3958d713ee35fe5eb70f0835ad17
#
_entry.id   1c4c3958d713ee35fe5eb70f0835ad17
#
_cell.length_a   1.000
_cell.length_b   1.000
_cell.length_c   1.000
_cell.angle_alpha   90.00
_cell.angle_beta   90.00
_cell.angle_gamma   90.00
#
_symmetry.space_group_name_H-M   'P 1'
#
loop_
_entity.id
_entity.type
_entity.pdbx_description
1 polymer ?
#
loop_
_entity_poly.entity_id
_entity_poly.type
_entity_poly.pdbx_seq_one_letter_code
_entity_poly.pdbx_strand_id
1 'polypeptide(L)'
;MGEPANAPEETLPMSATLLSVALLGEAVRWRRWTGIALSFVGVGIMGFDPQIGERWESLALVVASAFVGALGLIAVKKLRGFTPIELLAWTVWVGLPVLLLTTLRVEQPDIAQLLHDVTWKGWASLAFAAVGASLIAHTGYFHLVQRYPVTSVAPLTTLSPVFSVIFGVMLLGDQLTGRILMGGACTLLGVLIITLREKRIVDTGS
;
A
#
# COMPACT_ATOMS: atom_id res chain seq x y z
N MET A 1 -7.37 2.80 -22.31
CA MET A 1 -8.27 2.26 -21.27
C MET A 1 -7.39 2.00 -20.05
N GLY A 2 -7.36 2.94 -19.09
CA GLY A 2 -6.56 2.80 -17.87
C GLY A 2 -7.27 1.86 -16.91
N GLU A 3 -6.65 0.74 -16.58
CA GLU A 3 -7.08 -0.11 -15.48
C GLU A 3 -7.01 0.67 -14.17
N PRO A 4 -8.00 0.54 -13.29
CA PRO A 4 -7.88 1.02 -11.91
C PRO A 4 -6.94 0.06 -11.14
N ALA A 5 -5.64 0.26 -11.28
CA ALA A 5 -4.61 -0.65 -10.77
C ALA A 5 -4.38 -0.59 -9.25
N ASN A 6 -5.13 0.19 -8.47
CA ASN A 6 -4.71 0.53 -7.11
C ASN A 6 -5.70 0.19 -5.97
N ALA A 7 -6.81 -0.48 -6.24
CA ALA A 7 -7.81 -0.79 -5.21
C ALA A 7 -7.30 -1.70 -4.04
N PRO A 8 -6.41 -2.70 -4.24
CA PRO A 8 -5.96 -3.58 -3.16
C PRO A 8 -5.08 -2.90 -2.10
N GLU A 9 -4.23 -1.96 -2.52
CA GLU A 9 -3.29 -1.30 -1.60
C GLU A 9 -3.98 -0.33 -0.64
N GLU A 10 -5.13 0.20 -1.03
CA GLU A 10 -5.84 1.25 -0.28
C GLU A 10 -6.51 0.74 0.99
N THR A 11 -6.93 -0.53 1.04
CA THR A 11 -7.56 -1.14 2.21
C THR A 11 -6.56 -1.71 3.23
N LEU A 12 -5.31 -1.91 2.81
CA LEU A 12 -4.24 -2.46 3.64
C LEU A 12 -3.97 -1.64 4.91
N PRO A 13 -3.90 -0.30 4.90
CA PRO A 13 -3.60 0.47 6.11
C PRO A 13 -4.67 0.35 7.20
N MET A 14 -5.94 0.29 6.81
CA MET A 14 -7.04 0.11 7.75
C MET A 14 -7.03 -1.30 8.34
N SER A 15 -6.90 -2.32 7.51
CA SER A 15 -6.81 -3.72 7.93
C SER A 15 -5.60 -3.94 8.85
N ALA A 16 -4.43 -3.37 8.50
CA ALA A 16 -3.23 -3.44 9.31
C ALA A 16 -3.41 -2.76 10.67
N THR A 17 -4.08 -1.59 10.72
CA THR A 17 -4.38 -0.90 11.98
C THR A 17 -5.35 -1.68 12.85
N LEU A 18 -6.44 -2.21 12.29
CA LEU A 18 -7.41 -3.01 13.03
C LEU A 18 -6.77 -4.28 13.61
N LEU A 19 -6.01 -4.99 12.78
CA LEU A 19 -5.33 -6.21 13.22
C LEU A 19 -4.20 -5.94 14.22
N SER A 20 -3.48 -4.82 14.10
CA SER A 20 -2.43 -4.47 15.06
C SER A 20 -3.01 -4.14 16.45
N VAL A 21 -4.16 -3.48 16.50
CA VAL A 21 -4.90 -3.28 17.76
C VAL A 21 -5.31 -4.62 18.37
N ALA A 22 -5.87 -5.52 17.55
CA ALA A 22 -6.37 -6.80 18.03
C ALA A 22 -5.27 -7.81 18.41
N LEU A 23 -4.18 -7.89 17.62
CA LEU A 23 -3.15 -8.93 17.75
C LEU A 23 -1.86 -8.47 18.42
N LEU A 24 -1.56 -7.18 18.40
CA LEU A 24 -0.39 -6.59 19.06
C LEU A 24 -0.75 -5.80 20.31
N GLY A 25 -2.04 -5.56 20.58
CA GLY A 25 -2.49 -4.76 21.71
C GLY A 25 -2.09 -3.27 21.61
N GLU A 26 -1.86 -2.77 20.38
CA GLU A 26 -1.49 -1.37 20.18
C GLU A 26 -2.66 -0.45 20.56
N ALA A 27 -2.44 0.48 21.50
CA ALA A 27 -3.46 1.43 21.91
C ALA A 27 -3.63 2.54 20.88
N VAL A 28 -4.81 2.62 20.28
CA VAL A 28 -5.16 3.69 19.34
C VAL A 28 -6.16 4.66 19.98
N ARG A 29 -5.75 5.90 20.19
CA ARG A 29 -6.63 6.96 20.71
C ARG A 29 -7.66 7.36 19.65
N TRP A 30 -8.88 7.76 20.07
CA TRP A 30 -10.00 8.09 19.19
C TRP A 30 -9.66 9.08 18.04
N ARG A 31 -8.77 10.04 18.32
CA ARG A 31 -8.32 11.02 17.30
C ARG A 31 -7.44 10.43 16.21
N ARG A 32 -6.69 9.34 16.50
CA ARG A 32 -5.97 8.59 15.48
C ARG A 32 -6.94 7.85 14.58
N TRP A 33 -8.01 7.31 15.15
CA TRP A 33 -9.10 6.72 14.39
C TRP A 33 -9.74 7.73 13.43
N THR A 34 -9.95 8.99 13.86
CA THR A 34 -10.49 10.04 12.97
C THR A 34 -9.52 10.37 11.82
N GLY A 35 -8.22 10.42 12.08
CA GLY A 35 -7.22 10.64 11.03
C GLY A 35 -7.18 9.50 10.02
N ILE A 36 -7.20 8.25 10.50
CA ILE A 36 -7.24 7.05 9.65
C ILE A 36 -8.52 7.04 8.80
N ALA A 37 -9.67 7.25 9.42
CA ALA A 37 -10.95 7.30 8.71
C ALA A 37 -10.99 8.41 7.65
N LEU A 38 -10.47 9.60 7.98
CA LEU A 38 -10.42 10.72 7.04
C LEU A 38 -9.49 10.44 5.86
N SER A 39 -8.31 9.86 6.11
CA SER A 39 -7.39 9.45 5.03
C SER A 39 -8.07 8.44 4.10
N PHE A 40 -8.78 7.48 4.68
CA PHE A 40 -9.45 6.43 3.93
C PHE A 40 -10.61 6.96 3.08
N VAL A 41 -11.42 7.87 3.65
CA VAL A 41 -12.47 8.58 2.91
C VAL A 41 -11.87 9.38 1.76
N GLY A 42 -10.73 10.05 1.98
CA GLY A 42 -10.05 10.80 0.94
C GLY A 42 -9.63 9.92 -0.24
N VAL A 43 -9.01 8.78 0.05
CA VAL A 43 -8.64 7.79 -0.98
C VAL A 43 -9.88 7.24 -1.69
N GLY A 44 -10.93 6.90 -0.94
CA GLY A 44 -12.19 6.44 -1.51
C GLY A 44 -12.84 7.47 -2.44
N ILE A 45 -12.75 8.76 -2.13
CA ILE A 45 -13.22 9.84 -3.02
C ILE A 45 -12.41 9.88 -4.31
N MET A 46 -11.09 9.69 -4.26
CA MET A 46 -10.23 9.66 -5.45
C MET A 46 -10.53 8.47 -6.36
N GLY A 47 -10.62 7.27 -5.75
CA GLY A 47 -10.80 6.01 -6.46
C GLY A 47 -12.27 5.59 -6.71
N PHE A 48 -13.25 6.42 -6.36
CA PHE A 48 -14.66 6.06 -6.50
C PHE A 48 -15.06 5.84 -7.96
N ASP A 49 -15.36 4.59 -8.30
CA ASP A 49 -15.97 4.19 -9.57
C ASP A 49 -17.41 3.70 -9.29
N PRO A 50 -18.43 4.30 -9.91
CA PRO A 50 -19.81 3.86 -9.76
C PRO A 50 -20.06 2.40 -10.15
N GLN A 51 -19.21 1.81 -11.00
CA GLN A 51 -19.33 0.43 -11.47
C GLN A 51 -18.78 -0.62 -10.49
N ILE A 52 -18.13 -0.20 -9.41
CA ILE A 52 -17.59 -1.12 -8.39
C ILE A 52 -18.69 -1.97 -7.74
N GLY A 53 -19.89 -1.41 -7.58
CA GLY A 53 -21.03 -2.13 -6.98
C GLY A 53 -21.51 -3.36 -7.77
N GLU A 54 -21.23 -3.43 -9.07
CA GLU A 54 -21.58 -4.57 -9.93
C GLU A 54 -20.57 -5.72 -9.84
N ARG A 55 -19.39 -5.50 -9.22
CA ARG A 55 -18.28 -6.44 -9.11
C ARG A 55 -17.96 -6.82 -7.66
N TRP A 56 -18.98 -7.21 -6.90
CA TRP A 56 -18.81 -7.55 -5.48
C TRP A 56 -17.78 -8.67 -5.23
N GLU A 57 -17.61 -9.61 -6.17
CA GLU A 57 -16.58 -10.67 -6.07
C GLU A 57 -15.17 -10.09 -6.10
N SER A 58 -14.91 -9.15 -7.00
CA SER A 58 -13.62 -8.45 -7.08
C SER A 58 -13.37 -7.64 -5.81
N LEU A 59 -14.40 -6.97 -5.27
CA LEU A 59 -14.30 -6.23 -4.02
C LEU A 59 -13.99 -7.16 -2.83
N ALA A 60 -14.63 -8.33 -2.78
CA ALA A 60 -14.36 -9.33 -1.73
C ALA A 60 -12.91 -9.83 -1.79
N LEU A 61 -12.37 -10.08 -2.99
CA LEU A 61 -10.96 -10.47 -3.18
C LEU A 61 -10.01 -9.37 -2.74
N VAL A 62 -10.31 -8.11 -3.05
CA VAL A 62 -9.51 -6.94 -2.61
C VAL A 62 -9.48 -6.85 -1.09
N VAL A 63 -10.62 -6.97 -0.44
CA VAL A 63 -10.71 -6.94 1.03
C VAL A 63 -9.95 -8.12 1.65
N ALA A 64 -10.11 -9.33 1.09
CA ALA A 64 -9.39 -10.51 1.56
C ALA A 64 -7.87 -10.35 1.41
N SER A 65 -7.38 -9.84 0.27
CA SER A 65 -5.96 -9.59 0.05
C SER A 65 -5.39 -8.56 1.03
N ALA A 66 -6.15 -7.51 1.35
CA ALA A 66 -5.76 -6.51 2.34
C ALA A 66 -5.63 -7.10 3.75
N PHE A 67 -6.53 -8.01 4.15
CA PHE A 67 -6.40 -8.73 5.42
C PHE A 67 -5.18 -9.64 5.46
N VAL A 68 -4.92 -10.40 4.39
CA VAL A 68 -3.72 -11.24 4.28
C VAL A 68 -2.45 -10.40 4.34
N GLY A 69 -2.40 -9.29 3.60
CA GLY A 69 -1.28 -8.34 3.64
C GLY A 69 -1.06 -7.75 5.03
N ALA A 70 -2.15 -7.41 5.74
CA ALA A 70 -2.07 -6.90 7.11
C ALA A 70 -1.54 -7.96 8.10
N LEU A 71 -1.92 -9.23 7.95
CA LEU A 71 -1.33 -10.34 8.72
C LEU A 71 0.16 -10.49 8.43
N GLY A 72 0.57 -10.37 7.16
CA GLY A 72 1.98 -10.35 6.76
C GLY A 72 2.76 -9.23 7.46
N LEU A 73 2.19 -8.03 7.52
CA LEU A 73 2.80 -6.89 8.19
C LEU A 73 2.99 -7.11 9.70
N ILE A 74 2.00 -7.74 10.34
CA ILE A 74 2.09 -8.13 11.76
C ILE A 74 3.15 -9.21 11.95
N ALA A 75 3.27 -10.16 11.03
CA ALA A 75 4.33 -11.16 11.06
C ALA A 75 5.72 -10.49 10.98
N VAL A 76 5.93 -9.54 10.06
CA VAL A 76 7.16 -8.73 9.97
C VAL A 76 7.47 -8.05 11.31
N LYS A 77 6.45 -7.49 11.99
CA LYS A 77 6.61 -6.85 13.30
C LYS A 77 7.03 -7.82 14.40
N LYS A 78 6.51 -9.04 14.37
CA LYS A 78 6.79 -10.08 15.38
C LYS A 78 8.11 -10.83 15.13
N LEU A 79 8.56 -10.93 13.90
CA LEU A 79 9.79 -11.60 13.52
C LEU A 79 11.01 -10.77 13.95
N ARG A 80 11.50 -11.04 15.16
CA ARG A 80 12.72 -10.43 15.70
C ARG A 80 13.92 -11.27 15.29
N GLY A 81 15.04 -10.58 14.98
CA GLY A 81 16.29 -11.26 14.61
C GLY A 81 16.53 -11.34 13.09
N PHE A 82 15.56 -10.97 12.29
CA PHE A 82 15.72 -10.85 10.83
C PHE A 82 15.88 -9.39 10.43
N THR A 83 16.80 -9.13 9.52
CA THR A 83 16.93 -7.81 8.90
C THR A 83 15.78 -7.56 7.91
N PRO A 84 15.38 -6.30 7.66
CA PRO A 84 14.33 -5.98 6.69
C PRO A 84 14.56 -6.59 5.30
N ILE A 85 15.81 -6.64 4.84
CA ILE A 85 16.16 -7.21 3.54
C ILE A 85 16.04 -8.74 3.52
N GLU A 86 16.35 -9.42 4.62
CA GLU A 86 16.13 -10.87 4.75
C GLU A 86 14.65 -11.20 4.71
N LEU A 87 13.80 -10.41 5.39
CA LEU A 87 12.35 -10.59 5.34
C LEU A 87 11.81 -10.36 3.93
N LEU A 88 12.32 -9.34 3.22
CA LEU A 88 11.97 -9.13 1.82
C LEU A 88 12.38 -10.31 0.95
N ALA A 89 13.61 -10.81 1.12
CA ALA A 89 14.11 -11.97 0.37
C ALA A 89 13.24 -13.21 0.59
N TRP A 90 12.87 -13.52 1.83
CA TRP A 90 11.95 -14.61 2.14
C TRP A 90 10.58 -14.43 1.52
N THR A 91 10.03 -13.20 1.54
CA THR A 91 8.75 -12.89 0.90
C THR A 91 8.80 -13.16 -0.61
N VAL A 92 9.89 -12.76 -1.27
CA VAL A 92 10.08 -13.01 -2.70
C VAL A 92 10.27 -14.50 -2.97
N TRP A 93 11.11 -15.19 -2.20
CA TRP A 93 11.36 -16.63 -2.37
C TRP A 93 10.11 -17.48 -2.26
N VAL A 94 9.20 -17.15 -1.35
CA VAL A 94 7.93 -17.87 -1.16
C VAL A 94 6.89 -17.39 -2.18
N GLY A 95 6.82 -16.09 -2.44
CA GLY A 95 5.80 -15.50 -3.32
C GLY A 95 6.04 -15.77 -4.80
N LEU A 96 7.30 -15.76 -5.25
CA LEU A 96 7.64 -15.92 -6.67
C LEU A 96 7.14 -17.24 -7.28
N PRO A 97 7.35 -18.42 -6.65
CA PRO A 97 6.83 -19.67 -7.20
C PRO A 97 5.30 -19.68 -7.29
N VAL A 98 4.61 -19.12 -6.29
CA VAL A 98 3.14 -19.06 -6.27
C VAL A 98 2.64 -18.16 -7.40
N LEU A 99 3.22 -16.96 -7.55
CA LEU A 99 2.87 -16.04 -8.63
C LEU A 99 3.16 -16.66 -9.99
N LEU A 100 4.33 -17.26 -10.18
CA LEU A 100 4.69 -17.91 -11.43
C LEU A 100 3.71 -19.03 -11.81
N LEU A 101 3.36 -19.88 -10.85
CA LEU A 101 2.41 -20.97 -11.07
C LEU A 101 1.00 -20.45 -11.41
N THR A 102 0.54 -19.40 -10.72
CA THR A 102 -0.77 -18.80 -11.01
C THR A 102 -0.80 -18.15 -12.37
N THR A 103 0.21 -17.38 -12.74
CA THR A 103 0.31 -16.73 -14.06
C THR A 103 0.33 -17.79 -15.18
N LEU A 104 1.15 -18.83 -15.05
CA LEU A 104 1.23 -19.90 -16.07
C LEU A 104 -0.07 -20.71 -16.18
N ARG A 105 -0.86 -20.84 -15.11
CA ARG A 105 -2.11 -21.62 -15.11
C ARG A 105 -3.33 -20.80 -15.54
N VAL A 106 -3.40 -19.53 -15.13
CA VAL A 106 -4.58 -18.68 -15.33
C VAL A 106 -4.43 -17.85 -16.61
N GLU A 107 -3.29 -17.20 -16.80
CA GLU A 107 -3.07 -16.27 -17.92
C GLU A 107 -2.56 -16.97 -19.17
N GLN A 108 -1.89 -18.12 -19.02
CA GLN A 108 -1.29 -18.91 -20.12
C GLN A 108 -0.55 -18.03 -21.13
N PRO A 109 0.37 -17.15 -20.69
CA PRO A 109 1.02 -16.19 -21.55
C PRO A 109 1.95 -16.87 -22.56
N ASP A 110 1.99 -16.35 -23.79
CA ASP A 110 3.08 -16.65 -24.71
C ASP A 110 4.33 -15.86 -24.27
N ILE A 111 5.16 -16.50 -23.45
CA ILE A 111 6.36 -15.89 -22.87
C ILE A 111 7.34 -15.42 -23.95
N ALA A 112 7.45 -16.17 -25.06
CA ALA A 112 8.36 -15.81 -26.16
C ALA A 112 7.90 -14.50 -26.82
N GLN A 113 6.62 -14.36 -27.07
CA GLN A 113 6.04 -13.15 -27.65
C GLN A 113 6.14 -11.97 -26.66
N LEU A 114 5.83 -12.17 -25.40
CA LEU A 114 5.98 -11.13 -24.36
C LEU A 114 7.40 -10.59 -24.29
N LEU A 115 8.41 -11.47 -24.27
CA LEU A 115 9.82 -11.07 -24.20
C LEU A 115 10.28 -10.34 -25.46
N HIS A 116 9.71 -10.70 -26.63
CA HIS A 116 10.03 -10.04 -27.89
C HIS A 116 9.42 -8.64 -27.98
N ASP A 117 8.21 -8.45 -27.47
CA ASP A 117 7.45 -7.21 -27.59
C ASP A 117 7.81 -6.15 -26.54
N VAL A 118 8.53 -6.54 -25.45
CA VAL A 118 8.95 -5.60 -24.42
C VAL A 118 10.01 -4.62 -24.94
N THR A 119 9.64 -3.35 -24.97
CA THR A 119 10.56 -2.27 -25.34
C THR A 119 11.61 -2.00 -24.26
N TRP A 120 12.69 -1.29 -24.61
CA TRP A 120 13.68 -0.87 -23.62
C TRP A 120 13.07 -0.04 -22.46
N LYS A 121 12.02 0.74 -22.74
CA LYS A 121 11.26 1.48 -21.71
C LYS A 121 10.55 0.53 -20.74
N GLY A 122 9.98 -0.56 -21.26
CA GLY A 122 9.38 -1.60 -20.42
C GLY A 122 10.41 -2.25 -19.49
N TRP A 123 11.59 -2.59 -20.00
CA TRP A 123 12.67 -3.12 -19.17
C TRP A 123 13.17 -2.11 -18.13
N ALA A 124 13.31 -0.83 -18.49
CA ALA A 124 13.69 0.22 -17.55
C ALA A 124 12.64 0.42 -16.45
N SER A 125 11.35 0.39 -16.81
CA SER A 125 10.25 0.48 -15.83
C SER A 125 10.24 -0.72 -14.88
N LEU A 126 10.46 -1.92 -15.39
CA LEU A 126 10.56 -3.14 -14.59
C LEU A 126 11.76 -3.08 -13.62
N ALA A 127 12.92 -2.64 -14.11
CA ALA A 127 14.10 -2.46 -13.28
C ALA A 127 13.88 -1.41 -12.18
N PHE A 128 13.23 -0.28 -12.51
CA PHE A 128 12.85 0.74 -11.53
C PHE A 128 11.87 0.18 -10.48
N ALA A 129 10.85 -0.57 -10.89
CA ALA A 129 9.91 -1.19 -9.97
C ALA A 129 10.60 -2.22 -9.06
N ALA A 130 11.50 -3.05 -9.60
CA ALA A 130 12.22 -4.05 -8.83
C ALA A 130 13.19 -3.41 -7.83
N VAL A 131 13.99 -2.43 -8.24
CA VAL A 131 15.01 -1.82 -7.37
C VAL A 131 14.40 -0.70 -6.51
N GLY A 132 13.71 0.24 -7.11
CA GLY A 132 13.16 1.42 -6.41
C GLY A 132 12.00 1.04 -5.50
N ALA A 133 10.93 0.50 -6.05
CA ALA A 133 9.73 0.20 -5.29
C ALA A 133 9.89 -1.06 -4.41
N SER A 134 10.44 -2.15 -4.94
CA SER A 134 10.53 -3.39 -4.16
C SER A 134 11.74 -3.38 -3.23
N LEU A 135 12.95 -3.26 -3.75
CA LEU A 135 14.14 -3.41 -2.91
C LEU A 135 14.31 -2.24 -1.92
N ILE A 136 14.25 -1.00 -2.40
CA ILE A 136 14.51 0.17 -1.54
C ILE A 136 13.29 0.50 -0.68
N ALA A 137 12.12 0.69 -1.30
CA ALA A 137 10.95 1.17 -0.57
C ALA A 137 10.39 0.13 0.41
N HIS A 138 10.26 -1.16 0.01
CA HIS A 138 9.78 -2.20 0.91
C HIS A 138 10.77 -2.51 2.03
N THR A 139 12.08 -2.51 1.76
CA THR A 139 13.08 -2.67 2.83
C THR A 139 12.99 -1.53 3.84
N GLY A 140 12.86 -0.28 3.36
CA GLY A 140 12.64 0.88 4.21
C GLY A 140 11.35 0.77 5.02
N TYR A 141 10.26 0.34 4.38
CA TYR A 141 8.97 0.14 5.04
C TYR A 141 9.04 -0.94 6.13
N PHE A 142 9.65 -2.09 5.86
CA PHE A 142 9.83 -3.15 6.85
C PHE A 142 10.71 -2.69 8.02
N HIS A 143 11.75 -1.89 7.74
CA HIS A 143 12.57 -1.28 8.79
C HIS A 143 11.76 -0.37 9.72
N LEU A 144 10.87 0.45 9.16
CA LEU A 144 9.98 1.29 9.95
C LEU A 144 8.98 0.47 10.77
N VAL A 145 8.37 -0.56 10.17
CA VAL A 145 7.41 -1.45 10.85
C VAL A 145 8.05 -2.19 12.01
N GLN A 146 9.32 -2.61 11.87
CA GLN A 146 10.02 -3.26 12.99
C GLN A 146 10.31 -2.31 14.16
N ARG A 147 10.57 -1.04 13.89
CA ARG A 147 10.95 -0.05 14.90
C ARG A 147 9.77 0.69 15.53
N TYR A 148 8.76 1.01 14.74
CA TYR A 148 7.63 1.83 15.16
C TYR A 148 6.33 1.03 15.23
N PRO A 149 5.30 1.50 15.96
CA PRO A 149 3.98 0.88 15.96
C PRO A 149 3.40 0.78 14.53
N VAL A 150 2.80 -0.35 14.20
CA VAL A 150 2.15 -0.55 12.90
C VAL A 150 1.07 0.49 12.66
N THR A 151 0.32 0.84 13.71
CA THR A 151 -0.71 1.87 13.68
C THR A 151 -0.19 3.26 13.28
N SER A 152 1.12 3.52 13.43
CA SER A 152 1.76 4.77 13.00
C SER A 152 2.28 4.68 11.58
N VAL A 153 2.83 3.52 11.21
CA VAL A 153 3.52 3.33 9.91
C VAL A 153 2.52 3.02 8.79
N ALA A 154 1.53 2.15 9.04
CA ALA A 154 0.59 1.73 8.03
C ALA A 154 -0.20 2.91 7.39
N PRO A 155 -0.69 3.92 8.14
CA PRO A 155 -1.39 5.04 7.53
C PRO A 155 -0.54 5.91 6.61
N LEU A 156 0.79 5.85 6.71
CA LEU A 156 1.68 6.60 5.80
C LEU A 156 1.57 6.08 4.35
N THR A 157 1.20 4.82 4.17
CA THR A 157 1.01 4.26 2.82
C THR A 157 -0.18 4.89 2.10
N THR A 158 -1.15 5.50 2.83
CA THR A 158 -2.25 6.25 2.21
C THR A 158 -1.79 7.53 1.48
N LEU A 159 -0.51 7.93 1.64
CA LEU A 159 0.09 8.99 0.81
C LEU A 159 0.41 8.53 -0.61
N SER A 160 0.52 7.21 -0.84
CA SER A 160 0.85 6.66 -2.17
C SER A 160 -0.09 7.13 -3.26
N PRO A 161 -1.43 7.07 -3.13
CA PRO A 161 -2.35 7.62 -4.14
C PRO A 161 -2.15 9.10 -4.41
N VAL A 162 -1.81 9.89 -3.38
CA VAL A 162 -1.55 11.34 -3.56
C VAL A 162 -0.31 11.57 -4.43
N PHE A 163 0.77 10.84 -4.16
CA PHE A 163 1.98 10.90 -4.99
C PHE A 163 1.72 10.37 -6.40
N SER A 164 0.93 9.28 -6.56
CA SER A 164 0.54 8.76 -7.87
C SER A 164 -0.17 9.82 -8.70
N VAL A 165 -1.10 10.57 -8.11
CA VAL A 165 -1.78 11.68 -8.80
C VAL A 165 -0.79 12.80 -9.18
N ILE A 166 0.10 13.21 -8.26
CA ILE A 166 1.08 14.25 -8.53
C ILE A 166 1.96 13.84 -9.72
N PHE A 167 2.50 12.63 -9.71
CA PHE A 167 3.35 12.14 -10.80
C PHE A 167 2.56 11.88 -12.08
N GLY A 168 1.31 11.42 -12.01
CA GLY A 168 0.41 11.26 -13.15
C GLY A 168 0.21 12.59 -13.88
N VAL A 169 -0.09 13.66 -13.13
CA VAL A 169 -0.24 15.01 -13.70
C VAL A 169 1.07 15.53 -14.27
N MET A 170 2.18 15.40 -13.52
CA MET A 170 3.48 15.96 -13.93
C MET A 170 4.13 15.23 -15.11
N LEU A 171 4.00 13.89 -15.16
CA LEU A 171 4.71 13.06 -16.13
C LEU A 171 3.84 12.59 -17.29
N LEU A 172 2.54 12.37 -17.03
CA LEU A 172 1.60 11.81 -18.01
C LEU A 172 0.60 12.87 -18.52
N GLY A 173 0.53 14.04 -17.87
CA GLY A 173 -0.41 15.10 -18.26
C GLY A 173 -1.86 14.80 -17.86
N ASP A 174 -2.08 13.99 -16.83
CA ASP A 174 -3.41 13.63 -16.35
C ASP A 174 -4.20 14.86 -15.90
N GLN A 175 -5.51 14.85 -16.17
CA GLN A 175 -6.37 15.97 -15.79
C GLN A 175 -6.73 15.91 -14.30
N LEU A 176 -6.43 17.00 -13.57
CA LEU A 176 -6.87 17.18 -12.20
C LEU A 176 -8.38 17.45 -12.15
N THR A 177 -9.13 16.47 -11.65
CA THR A 177 -10.54 16.67 -11.40
C THR A 177 -10.78 17.20 -9.98
N GLY A 178 -11.92 17.89 -9.77
CA GLY A 178 -12.31 18.37 -8.44
C GLY A 178 -12.38 17.23 -7.41
N ARG A 179 -12.75 16.02 -7.82
CA ARG A 179 -12.77 14.82 -7.00
C ARG A 179 -11.38 14.45 -6.51
N ILE A 180 -10.40 14.43 -7.39
CA ILE A 180 -8.99 14.13 -7.05
C ILE A 180 -8.45 15.15 -6.06
N LEU A 181 -8.72 16.44 -6.27
CA LEU A 181 -8.30 17.48 -5.34
C LEU A 181 -8.93 17.37 -3.95
N MET A 182 -10.24 17.12 -3.90
CA MET A 182 -10.95 16.93 -2.63
C MET A 182 -10.47 15.69 -1.88
N GLY A 183 -10.38 14.56 -2.57
CA GLY A 183 -9.92 13.31 -1.98
C GLY A 183 -8.47 13.40 -1.51
N GLY A 184 -7.59 14.00 -2.30
CA GLY A 184 -6.19 14.24 -1.94
C GLY A 184 -6.06 15.14 -0.70
N ALA A 185 -6.83 16.24 -0.63
CA ALA A 185 -6.85 17.13 0.54
C ALA A 185 -7.32 16.38 1.80
N CYS A 186 -8.39 15.59 1.71
CA CYS A 186 -8.87 14.77 2.82
C CYS A 186 -7.82 13.76 3.29
N THR A 187 -7.14 13.09 2.36
CA THR A 187 -6.07 12.13 2.67
C THR A 187 -4.92 12.82 3.40
N LEU A 188 -4.43 13.94 2.89
CA LEU A 188 -3.35 14.70 3.51
C LEU A 188 -3.71 15.20 4.91
N LEU A 189 -4.92 15.71 5.10
CA LEU A 189 -5.41 16.14 6.41
C LEU A 189 -5.50 14.96 7.39
N GLY A 190 -5.96 13.80 6.95
CA GLY A 190 -6.01 12.59 7.77
C GLY A 190 -4.62 12.15 8.22
N VAL A 191 -3.65 12.08 7.30
CA VAL A 191 -2.26 11.74 7.63
C VAL A 191 -1.63 12.79 8.55
N LEU A 192 -1.90 14.06 8.33
CA LEU A 192 -1.41 15.15 9.18
C LEU A 192 -1.91 15.00 10.63
N ILE A 193 -3.19 14.67 10.83
CA ILE A 193 -3.77 14.41 12.14
C ILE A 193 -3.04 13.25 12.85
N ILE A 194 -2.66 12.20 12.11
CA ILE A 194 -1.94 11.05 12.65
C ILE A 194 -0.52 11.45 13.06
N THR A 195 0.21 12.15 12.19
CA THR A 195 1.65 12.42 12.35
C THR A 195 1.98 13.56 13.31
N LEU A 196 1.20 14.64 13.33
CA LEU A 196 1.48 15.80 14.22
C LEU A 196 1.44 15.47 15.71
N ARG A 197 0.83 14.36 16.10
CA ARG A 197 0.72 13.97 17.52
C ARG A 197 1.72 12.96 18.00
N GLU A 198 2.40 12.29 17.12
CA GLU A 198 3.49 11.40 17.53
C GLU A 198 4.63 12.20 18.17
N LYS A 199 4.91 13.40 17.65
CA LYS A 199 5.89 14.33 18.23
C LYS A 199 5.58 14.73 19.70
N ARG A 200 4.31 14.90 20.07
CA ARG A 200 3.94 15.29 21.45
C ARG A 200 4.11 14.18 22.50
N ILE A 201 4.17 12.91 22.10
CA ILE A 201 4.34 11.79 23.03
C ILE A 201 5.82 11.55 23.31
N VAL A 202 6.68 11.81 22.31
CA VAL A 202 8.14 11.71 22.47
C VAL A 202 8.68 12.84 23.36
N ASP A 203 8.14 14.06 23.22
CA ASP A 203 8.59 15.24 24.00
C ASP A 203 8.10 15.25 25.47
N THR A 204 7.09 14.46 25.83
CA THR A 204 6.57 14.38 27.22
C THR A 204 7.05 13.16 28.00
N GLY A 205 7.87 12.31 27.41
CA GLY A 205 8.43 11.09 28.00
C GLY A 205 9.92 11.15 28.34
N SER A 206 10.54 12.33 28.28
CA SER A 206 11.93 12.59 28.69
C SER A 206 12.00 13.34 30.02
#